data_589d90e914b5915e516d89461a20b463
#
_entry.id   589d90e914b5915e516d89461a20b463
#
_cell.length_a   1.000
_cell.length_b   1.000
_cell.length_c   1.000
_cell.angle_alpha   90.00
_cell.angle_beta   90.00
_cell.angle_gamma   90.00
#
_symmetry.space_group_name_H-M   'P 1'
#
loop_
_entity.id
_entity.type
_entity.pdbx_description
1 polymer ?
#
loop_
_entity_poly.entity_id
_entity_poly.type
_entity_poly.pdbx_seq_one_letter_code
_entity_poly.pdbx_strand_id
1 'polypeptide(L)'
;NGGNGGNGGTGGKGGTGGAGMNSLDPLLAAQDGGQGGTGGTGGNAGAGGTGFTQGADGNAGNGGDGGVGGNGGNGADNTTTAAAGTTGGAGGAGGAGGTGGTGGAAGTGTGGQQGNGGNGGNGGTGGKGGTGGDGALAGSSGGAGGKGGNGGDAGKAGTGSAPGTAGTGGDGGKGGNGGIGAAGTTGPVGTGASGGTGGSGGAGGTGGDGGAANGGTAGAGGAGGNGGKGGDGGAGVTSSTAGNSGGAGGSGGKGGDAGAGGAGATPGANGIAGNGGDGGDGAAGAVGISGATGAGVGGHGGTGGAGGNGGTGGAGGSGIDGVGGGTGGTGGNGGNGAIGGAGGDAGGSGNSGGNGGTGGKGGNAGAGGAAGSNGGTVGANGTGGDGGNGGAAGAATAGSNGGAGTGSAGGNGGTGGRGGSGGAGGDGIGGVGGGKGGNGADGEVGGAGGAGGSGPNTSPGGNGGQGGQGGSGGAGGAAGAGGAGGGANGTAGNGGQGGAGGTRGARGAPPTTHRG
;
A
#
# COMPACT_ATOMS: atom_id res chain seq x y z
N ASN A 1 -67.29 27.22 49.28
CA ASN A 1 -66.58 26.38 48.29
C ASN A 1 -65.10 26.43 48.59
N GLY A 2 -64.49 25.26 48.74
CA GLY A 2 -62.98 25.15 48.84
C GLY A 2 -62.38 25.53 47.52
N GLY A 3 -61.22 26.22 47.57
CA GLY A 3 -60.42 26.51 46.37
C GLY A 3 -59.80 25.24 45.77
N ASN A 4 -59.56 25.26 44.49
CA ASN A 4 -58.86 24.13 43.83
C ASN A 4 -57.39 24.05 44.28
N GLY A 5 -56.85 22.85 44.35
CA GLY A 5 -55.45 22.59 44.62
C GLY A 5 -54.59 23.12 43.50
N GLY A 6 -53.38 23.56 43.83
CA GLY A 6 -52.40 23.99 42.84
C GLY A 6 -51.81 22.82 42.04
N ASN A 7 -51.41 23.08 40.80
CA ASN A 7 -50.73 22.07 39.99
C ASN A 7 -49.28 21.87 40.48
N GLY A 8 -48.82 20.62 40.44
CA GLY A 8 -47.39 20.27 40.67
C GLY A 8 -46.51 20.80 39.58
N GLY A 9 -45.32 21.25 39.92
CA GLY A 9 -44.31 21.68 38.95
C GLY A 9 -43.72 20.50 38.19
N THR A 10 -43.25 20.72 36.96
CA THR A 10 -42.55 19.72 36.17
C THR A 10 -41.16 19.46 36.75
N GLY A 11 -40.70 18.18 36.71
CA GLY A 11 -39.37 17.80 37.12
C GLY A 11 -38.29 18.44 36.22
N GLY A 12 -37.17 18.79 36.81
CA GLY A 12 -36.04 19.34 36.05
C GLY A 12 -35.41 18.28 35.12
N LYS A 13 -34.88 18.71 33.99
CA LYS A 13 -34.17 17.85 33.06
C LYS A 13 -32.87 17.39 33.71
N GLY A 14 -32.44 16.11 33.49
CA GLY A 14 -31.17 15.58 33.89
C GLY A 14 -30.02 16.27 33.14
N GLY A 15 -28.87 16.48 33.84
CA GLY A 15 -27.67 17.04 33.22
C GLY A 15 -27.10 16.11 32.14
N THR A 16 -26.44 16.67 31.15
CA THR A 16 -25.71 15.88 30.16
C THR A 16 -24.44 15.25 30.78
N GLY A 17 -24.11 14.03 30.38
CA GLY A 17 -22.85 13.38 30.74
C GLY A 17 -21.66 14.13 30.16
N GLY A 18 -20.56 14.21 30.91
CA GLY A 18 -19.32 14.79 30.38
C GLY A 18 -18.75 13.96 29.23
N ALA A 19 -18.14 14.60 28.23
CA ALA A 19 -17.43 13.86 27.18
C ALA A 19 -16.19 13.16 27.77
N GLY A 20 -15.91 11.96 27.31
CA GLY A 20 -14.67 11.24 27.60
C GLY A 20 -13.46 12.00 27.05
N MET A 21 -12.35 11.96 27.75
CA MET A 21 -11.10 12.56 27.27
C MET A 21 -10.46 11.69 26.19
N ASN A 22 -9.93 12.33 25.14
CA ASN A 22 -9.13 11.63 24.14
C ASN A 22 -7.88 11.04 24.80
N SER A 23 -7.46 9.86 24.33
CA SER A 23 -6.16 9.34 24.71
C SER A 23 -5.04 10.15 24.03
N LEU A 24 -3.96 10.36 24.73
CA LEU A 24 -2.71 10.93 24.20
C LEU A 24 -1.64 9.84 24.03
N ASP A 25 -1.88 8.65 24.55
CA ASP A 25 -1.00 7.50 24.48
C ASP A 25 -1.73 6.35 23.74
N PRO A 26 -1.19 5.88 22.60
CA PRO A 26 -1.82 4.78 21.86
C PRO A 26 -1.89 3.45 22.61
N LEU A 27 -1.12 3.29 23.69
CA LEU A 27 -1.20 2.13 24.56
C LEU A 27 -2.35 2.18 25.57
N LEU A 28 -2.97 3.35 25.73
CA LEU A 28 -4.10 3.57 26.64
C LEU A 28 -5.37 3.83 25.84
N ALA A 29 -6.45 3.14 26.20
CA ALA A 29 -7.77 3.46 25.64
C ALA A 29 -8.18 4.88 26.06
N ALA A 30 -8.93 5.58 25.19
CA ALA A 30 -9.54 6.84 25.54
C ALA A 30 -10.61 6.64 26.64
N GLN A 31 -10.92 7.71 27.34
CA GLN A 31 -11.91 7.64 28.42
C GLN A 31 -13.33 7.51 27.87
N ASP A 32 -14.16 6.78 28.60
CA ASP A 32 -15.58 6.67 28.32
C ASP A 32 -16.30 8.01 28.58
N GLY A 33 -17.41 8.23 27.90
CA GLY A 33 -18.29 9.34 28.18
C GLY A 33 -19.02 9.15 29.52
N GLY A 34 -19.26 10.22 30.24
CA GLY A 34 -20.03 10.20 31.47
C GLY A 34 -21.51 9.89 31.24
N GLN A 35 -22.14 9.27 32.21
CA GLN A 35 -23.60 9.04 32.17
C GLN A 35 -24.38 10.36 32.16
N GLY A 36 -25.53 10.37 31.49
CA GLY A 36 -26.54 11.44 31.61
C GLY A 36 -27.19 11.42 33.01
N GLY A 37 -27.45 12.58 33.55
CA GLY A 37 -28.18 12.71 34.81
C GLY A 37 -29.60 12.23 34.71
N THR A 38 -30.16 11.76 35.81
CA THR A 38 -31.60 11.39 35.87
C THR A 38 -32.48 12.63 35.82
N GLY A 39 -33.64 12.52 35.20
CA GLY A 39 -34.70 13.55 35.22
C GLY A 39 -35.26 13.72 36.65
N GLY A 40 -35.62 14.95 37.02
CA GLY A 40 -36.26 15.23 38.27
C GLY A 40 -37.66 14.67 38.35
N THR A 41 -38.11 14.32 39.54
CA THR A 41 -39.50 13.91 39.75
C THR A 41 -40.47 15.09 39.57
N GLY A 42 -41.64 14.81 39.02
CA GLY A 42 -42.74 15.81 38.97
C GLY A 42 -43.25 16.17 40.37
N GLY A 43 -43.68 17.40 40.56
CA GLY A 43 -44.28 17.82 41.80
C GLY A 43 -45.64 17.15 42.02
N ASN A 44 -45.96 16.81 43.26
CA ASN A 44 -47.28 16.26 43.58
C ASN A 44 -48.39 17.28 43.38
N ALA A 45 -49.61 16.81 43.14
CA ALA A 45 -50.79 17.64 43.08
C ALA A 45 -51.06 18.31 44.43
N GLY A 46 -51.51 19.54 44.42
CA GLY A 46 -52.05 20.20 45.61
C GLY A 46 -53.45 19.72 45.89
N ALA A 47 -53.75 19.49 47.18
CA ALA A 47 -55.11 19.09 47.62
C ALA A 47 -56.10 20.25 47.43
N GLY A 48 -57.27 19.91 47.03
CA GLY A 48 -58.42 20.85 47.00
C GLY A 48 -58.70 21.39 48.38
N GLY A 49 -59.03 22.69 48.46
CA GLY A 49 -59.38 23.31 49.73
C GLY A 49 -60.63 22.71 50.37
N THR A 50 -60.68 22.65 51.73
CA THR A 50 -61.83 22.20 52.49
C THR A 50 -62.89 23.29 52.61
N GLY A 51 -64.14 22.96 52.34
CA GLY A 51 -65.28 23.87 52.43
C GLY A 51 -66.52 23.07 52.41
N PHE A 52 -67.70 23.76 52.36
CA PHE A 52 -68.99 23.07 52.29
C PHE A 52 -69.12 22.16 51.05
N THR A 53 -68.44 22.53 50.02
CA THR A 53 -68.04 21.65 48.89
C THR A 53 -66.53 21.71 48.78
N GLN A 54 -65.93 20.56 48.82
CA GLN A 54 -64.44 20.44 48.66
C GLN A 54 -64.01 20.91 47.27
N GLY A 55 -62.97 21.67 47.17
CA GLY A 55 -62.37 22.04 45.90
C GLY A 55 -61.68 20.80 45.21
N ALA A 56 -61.56 20.84 43.90
CA ALA A 56 -60.92 19.78 43.18
C ALA A 56 -59.39 19.81 43.46
N ASP A 57 -58.78 18.64 43.48
CA ASP A 57 -57.28 18.53 43.56
C ASP A 57 -56.68 19.09 42.30
N GLY A 58 -55.46 19.66 42.40
CA GLY A 58 -54.65 20.06 41.24
C GLY A 58 -54.13 18.84 40.48
N ASN A 59 -53.57 19.06 39.30
CA ASN A 59 -52.86 18.03 38.55
C ASN A 59 -51.42 17.93 39.03
N ALA A 60 -50.89 16.71 39.10
CA ALA A 60 -49.48 16.51 39.41
C ALA A 60 -48.57 16.93 38.22
N GLY A 61 -47.37 17.33 38.51
CA GLY A 61 -46.37 17.70 37.51
C GLY A 61 -45.78 16.47 36.81
N ASN A 62 -45.39 16.66 35.56
CA ASN A 62 -44.72 15.62 34.81
C ASN A 62 -43.26 15.41 35.31
N GLY A 63 -42.73 14.21 35.18
CA GLY A 63 -41.31 13.92 35.39
C GLY A 63 -40.44 14.67 34.38
N GLY A 64 -39.24 15.04 34.77
CA GLY A 64 -38.26 15.67 33.87
C GLY A 64 -37.60 14.62 32.98
N ASP A 65 -37.14 15.03 31.82
CA ASP A 65 -36.39 14.16 30.90
C ASP A 65 -35.02 13.79 31.48
N GLY A 66 -34.52 12.59 31.17
CA GLY A 66 -33.14 12.15 31.44
C GLY A 66 -32.15 12.95 30.61
N GLY A 67 -30.95 13.14 31.18
CA GLY A 67 -29.83 13.78 30.45
C GLY A 67 -29.23 12.86 29.39
N VAL A 68 -28.65 13.44 28.36
CA VAL A 68 -27.94 12.72 27.31
C VAL A 68 -26.60 12.19 27.87
N GLY A 69 -26.19 10.99 27.49
CA GLY A 69 -24.87 10.43 27.82
C GLY A 69 -23.77 11.21 27.09
N GLY A 70 -22.59 11.33 27.73
CA GLY A 70 -21.43 11.96 27.12
C GLY A 70 -20.83 11.08 26.02
N ASN A 71 -20.24 11.68 25.01
CA ASN A 71 -19.53 10.93 23.98
C ASN A 71 -18.23 10.33 24.53
N GLY A 72 -17.80 9.17 24.01
CA GLY A 72 -16.51 8.58 24.32
C GLY A 72 -15.36 9.39 23.73
N GLY A 73 -14.21 9.41 24.42
CA GLY A 73 -12.99 10.04 23.91
C GLY A 73 -12.42 9.27 22.71
N ASN A 74 -11.70 9.93 21.81
CA ASN A 74 -11.04 9.28 20.70
C ASN A 74 -9.73 8.61 21.16
N GLY A 75 -9.41 7.44 20.58
CA GLY A 75 -8.13 6.78 20.75
C GLY A 75 -7.00 7.61 20.14
N ALA A 76 -5.81 7.54 20.74
CA ALA A 76 -4.65 8.23 20.19
C ALA A 76 -4.15 7.55 18.91
N ASP A 77 -3.78 8.36 17.94
CA ASP A 77 -3.03 7.90 16.78
C ASP A 77 -1.62 7.50 17.22
N ASN A 78 -1.12 6.40 16.65
CA ASN A 78 0.25 6.00 16.93
C ASN A 78 1.20 6.74 15.99
N THR A 79 1.86 7.74 16.51
CA THR A 79 2.89 8.52 15.80
C THR A 79 4.31 8.08 16.19
N THR A 80 4.45 7.06 17.04
CA THR A 80 5.77 6.59 17.45
C THR A 80 6.41 5.75 16.37
N THR A 81 7.63 6.09 16.00
CA THR A 81 8.50 5.37 15.06
C THR A 81 9.15 4.17 15.75
N ALA A 82 8.36 3.23 16.26
CA ALA A 82 8.88 2.03 16.88
C ALA A 82 9.25 0.97 15.82
N ALA A 83 10.08 0.01 16.18
CA ALA A 83 10.66 -1.01 15.29
C ALA A 83 9.63 -1.85 14.51
N ALA A 84 8.41 -1.99 15.00
CA ALA A 84 7.24 -2.46 14.24
C ALA A 84 6.10 -1.50 14.54
N GLY A 85 5.26 -1.22 13.57
CA GLY A 85 4.11 -0.37 13.78
C GLY A 85 3.28 -0.89 14.95
N THR A 86 3.11 -0.07 15.97
CA THR A 86 2.27 -0.40 17.12
C THR A 86 0.84 0.00 16.85
N THR A 87 -0.11 -0.65 17.52
CA THR A 87 -1.54 -0.41 17.32
C THR A 87 -1.93 1.01 17.71
N GLY A 88 -2.93 1.58 17.04
CA GLY A 88 -3.61 2.80 17.49
C GLY A 88 -4.41 2.56 18.75
N GLY A 89 -4.62 3.61 19.55
CA GLY A 89 -5.41 3.56 20.77
C GLY A 89 -6.88 3.24 20.50
N ALA A 90 -7.53 2.50 21.39
CA ALA A 90 -8.97 2.28 21.30
C ALA A 90 -9.74 3.55 21.66
N GLY A 91 -10.89 3.77 21.01
CA GLY A 91 -11.85 4.80 21.40
C GLY A 91 -12.58 4.42 22.68
N GLY A 92 -12.93 5.41 23.51
CA GLY A 92 -13.75 5.23 24.69
C GLY A 92 -15.23 4.99 24.31
N ALA A 93 -15.95 4.27 25.17
CA ALA A 93 -17.37 4.06 24.99
C ALA A 93 -18.17 5.35 25.24
N GLY A 94 -19.33 5.49 24.59
CA GLY A 94 -20.31 6.53 24.92
C GLY A 94 -20.96 6.27 26.28
N GLY A 95 -21.23 7.31 27.03
CA GLY A 95 -21.96 7.24 28.28
C GLY A 95 -23.42 6.87 28.06
N ALA A 96 -24.02 6.14 28.99
CA ALA A 96 -25.46 5.83 28.93
C ALA A 96 -26.30 7.09 29.13
N GLY A 97 -27.51 7.12 28.51
CA GLY A 97 -28.49 8.15 28.75
C GLY A 97 -29.09 8.06 30.14
N GLY A 98 -29.41 9.20 30.73
CA GLY A 98 -30.08 9.28 32.03
C GLY A 98 -31.50 8.79 31.97
N THR A 99 -32.02 8.21 33.05
CA THR A 99 -33.43 7.80 33.16
C THR A 99 -34.34 9.00 33.25
N GLY A 100 -35.56 8.92 32.68
CA GLY A 100 -36.61 9.90 32.83
C GLY A 100 -37.13 9.94 34.26
N GLY A 101 -37.48 11.10 34.75
CA GLY A 101 -38.08 11.30 36.06
C GLY A 101 -39.50 10.73 36.17
N THR A 102 -39.89 10.33 37.36
CA THR A 102 -41.27 9.87 37.61
C THR A 102 -42.25 11.03 37.63
N GLY A 103 -43.47 10.82 37.16
CA GLY A 103 -44.57 11.78 37.30
C GLY A 103 -44.94 11.95 38.76
N GLY A 104 -45.36 13.14 39.17
CA GLY A 104 -45.84 13.43 40.49
C GLY A 104 -47.09 12.64 40.84
N ALA A 105 -47.30 12.39 42.14
CA ALA A 105 -48.50 11.66 42.61
C ALA A 105 -49.76 12.53 42.49
N ALA A 106 -50.88 11.91 42.09
CA ALA A 106 -52.17 12.54 42.13
C ALA A 106 -52.59 12.89 43.56
N GLY A 107 -53.39 13.91 43.76
CA GLY A 107 -53.97 14.21 45.05
C GLY A 107 -54.94 13.08 45.52
N THR A 108 -55.28 13.09 46.80
CA THR A 108 -56.19 12.10 47.41
C THR A 108 -57.66 12.48 47.29
N GLY A 109 -57.98 13.66 46.77
CA GLY A 109 -59.32 14.19 46.57
C GLY A 109 -59.88 13.86 45.18
N THR A 110 -60.95 14.57 44.77
CA THR A 110 -61.56 14.36 43.46
C THR A 110 -60.93 15.27 42.41
N GLY A 111 -60.63 14.71 41.23
CA GLY A 111 -60.28 15.47 40.02
C GLY A 111 -58.83 15.66 39.67
N GLY A 112 -57.86 15.37 40.59
CA GLY A 112 -56.44 15.48 40.31
C GLY A 112 -55.92 14.29 39.47
N GLN A 113 -55.06 14.54 38.51
CA GLN A 113 -54.43 13.49 37.71
C GLN A 113 -52.94 13.33 38.10
N GLN A 114 -52.47 12.09 38.03
CA GLN A 114 -51.06 11.79 38.17
C GLN A 114 -50.29 12.41 36.99
N GLY A 115 -49.07 12.90 37.24
CA GLY A 115 -48.21 13.40 36.20
C GLY A 115 -47.65 12.29 35.31
N ASN A 116 -47.33 12.61 34.07
CA ASN A 116 -46.68 11.67 33.15
C ASN A 116 -45.20 11.47 33.53
N GLY A 117 -44.65 10.32 33.17
CA GLY A 117 -43.23 10.08 33.27
C GLY A 117 -42.42 10.92 32.28
N GLY A 118 -41.20 11.31 32.66
CA GLY A 118 -40.26 11.97 31.75
C GLY A 118 -39.65 11.00 30.75
N ASN A 119 -39.14 11.52 29.63
CA ASN A 119 -38.49 10.71 28.62
C ASN A 119 -37.06 10.29 29.12
N GLY A 120 -36.61 9.12 28.67
CA GLY A 120 -35.23 8.69 28.85
C GLY A 120 -34.26 9.54 28.01
N GLY A 121 -33.06 9.77 28.51
CA GLY A 121 -32.00 10.45 27.76
C GLY A 121 -31.40 9.54 26.69
N ASN A 122 -30.85 10.11 25.63
CA ASN A 122 -30.12 9.35 24.62
C ASN A 122 -28.76 8.91 25.11
N GLY A 123 -28.24 7.76 24.63
CA GLY A 123 -26.88 7.33 24.85
C GLY A 123 -25.89 8.21 24.08
N GLY A 124 -24.68 8.37 24.62
CA GLY A 124 -23.59 9.05 23.93
C GLY A 124 -22.98 8.18 22.83
N THR A 125 -22.38 8.80 21.83
CA THR A 125 -21.67 8.08 20.75
C THR A 125 -20.34 7.53 21.25
N GLY A 126 -19.91 6.38 20.72
CA GLY A 126 -18.58 5.83 20.97
C GLY A 126 -17.49 6.68 20.31
N GLY A 127 -16.32 6.77 20.94
CA GLY A 127 -15.14 7.45 20.39
C GLY A 127 -14.54 6.68 19.22
N LYS A 128 -13.84 7.38 18.34
CA LYS A 128 -13.12 6.74 17.21
C LYS A 128 -11.87 6.01 17.74
N GLY A 129 -11.51 4.89 17.10
CA GLY A 129 -10.21 4.26 17.28
C GLY A 129 -9.09 5.09 16.62
N GLY A 130 -7.93 5.15 17.24
CA GLY A 130 -6.74 5.82 16.69
C GLY A 130 -6.15 5.03 15.51
N THR A 131 -5.45 5.70 14.61
CA THR A 131 -4.73 5.06 13.50
C THR A 131 -3.55 4.25 14.02
N GLY A 132 -3.25 3.13 13.36
CA GLY A 132 -2.03 2.35 13.63
C GLY A 132 -0.79 3.11 13.17
N GLY A 133 0.32 2.95 13.91
CA GLY A 133 1.60 3.56 13.54
C GLY A 133 2.18 2.94 12.27
N ASP A 134 2.86 3.73 11.46
CA ASP A 134 3.58 3.23 10.29
C ASP A 134 4.80 2.39 10.71
N GLY A 135 5.18 1.44 9.88
CA GLY A 135 6.43 0.69 10.07
C GLY A 135 7.63 1.64 9.98
N ALA A 136 8.48 1.67 11.00
CA ALA A 136 9.61 2.62 11.07
C ALA A 136 10.91 2.05 10.55
N LEU A 137 11.14 0.77 10.78
CA LEU A 137 12.32 0.08 10.24
C LEU A 137 11.95 -0.56 8.90
N ALA A 138 12.86 -0.47 7.97
CA ALA A 138 12.69 -1.02 6.62
C ALA A 138 12.19 -2.47 6.67
N GLY A 139 11.13 -2.75 5.91
CA GLY A 139 10.48 -4.05 5.88
C GLY A 139 9.62 -4.38 7.11
N SER A 140 9.48 -3.44 8.08
CA SER A 140 8.59 -3.65 9.22
C SER A 140 7.13 -3.40 8.87
N SER A 141 6.23 -4.15 9.49
CA SER A 141 4.79 -4.01 9.26
C SER A 141 4.23 -2.75 9.92
N GLY A 142 3.19 -2.17 9.33
CA GLY A 142 2.38 -1.15 9.96
C GLY A 142 1.58 -1.71 11.14
N GLY A 143 1.27 -0.87 12.12
CA GLY A 143 0.45 -1.20 13.28
C GLY A 143 -1.03 -1.29 12.93
N ALA A 144 -1.79 -2.10 13.65
CA ALA A 144 -3.23 -2.18 13.49
C ALA A 144 -3.91 -0.88 13.96
N GLY A 145 -5.04 -0.53 13.36
CA GLY A 145 -5.90 0.55 13.85
C GLY A 145 -6.57 0.17 15.17
N GLY A 146 -6.80 1.16 16.02
CA GLY A 146 -7.52 0.98 17.28
C GLY A 146 -9.00 0.65 17.05
N LYS A 147 -9.59 -0.10 17.97
CA LYS A 147 -11.03 -0.39 17.95
C LYS A 147 -11.84 0.89 18.22
N GLY A 148 -12.97 1.08 17.53
CA GLY A 148 -13.96 2.11 17.88
C GLY A 148 -14.64 1.81 19.21
N GLY A 149 -14.96 2.83 19.98
CA GLY A 149 -15.71 2.70 21.23
C GLY A 149 -17.16 2.31 21.00
N ASN A 150 -17.76 1.58 21.89
CA ASN A 150 -19.18 1.24 21.80
C ASN A 150 -20.05 2.48 22.04
N GLY A 151 -21.26 2.51 21.44
CA GLY A 151 -22.28 3.51 21.76
C GLY A 151 -22.85 3.28 23.16
N GLY A 152 -23.23 4.36 23.85
CA GLY A 152 -23.87 4.30 25.16
C GLY A 152 -25.33 3.83 25.05
N ASP A 153 -25.79 3.11 26.05
CA ASP A 153 -27.17 2.65 26.11
C ASP A 153 -28.17 3.79 26.27
N ALA A 154 -29.39 3.58 25.78
CA ALA A 154 -30.49 4.50 25.99
C ALA A 154 -30.93 4.57 27.45
N GLY A 155 -31.32 5.76 27.90
CA GLY A 155 -31.98 5.95 29.20
C GLY A 155 -33.38 5.37 29.20
N LYS A 156 -33.83 4.82 30.34
CA LYS A 156 -35.18 4.30 30.51
C LYS A 156 -36.20 5.43 30.63
N ALA A 157 -37.39 5.17 30.16
CA ALA A 157 -38.52 6.06 30.40
C ALA A 157 -38.86 6.18 31.88
N GLY A 158 -39.28 7.35 32.29
CA GLY A 158 -39.90 7.56 33.61
C GLY A 158 -41.31 6.98 33.69
N THR A 159 -41.75 6.66 34.88
CA THR A 159 -43.13 6.15 35.14
C THR A 159 -44.07 7.25 35.55
N GLY A 160 -45.37 7.08 35.28
CA GLY A 160 -46.42 8.04 35.61
C GLY A 160 -47.78 7.59 35.07
N SER A 161 -48.77 8.49 34.98
CA SER A 161 -50.07 8.20 34.39
C SER A 161 -49.96 7.73 32.94
N ALA A 162 -49.01 8.31 32.21
CA ALA A 162 -48.49 7.78 30.97
C ALA A 162 -46.95 7.68 31.14
N PRO A 163 -46.32 6.54 30.82
CA PRO A 163 -44.89 6.47 30.84
C PRO A 163 -44.29 7.40 29.77
N GLY A 164 -43.09 7.95 30.03
CA GLY A 164 -42.33 8.65 29.02
C GLY A 164 -41.92 7.71 27.88
N THR A 165 -41.19 8.21 26.90
CA THR A 165 -40.53 7.42 25.87
C THR A 165 -39.13 7.06 26.30
N ALA A 166 -38.65 5.88 25.95
CA ALA A 166 -37.22 5.56 26.14
C ALA A 166 -36.37 6.44 25.22
N GLY A 167 -35.14 6.72 25.64
CA GLY A 167 -34.15 7.38 24.79
C GLY A 167 -33.74 6.52 23.59
N THR A 168 -32.84 7.02 22.78
CA THR A 168 -32.18 6.26 21.71
C THR A 168 -30.79 5.81 22.18
N GLY A 169 -30.34 4.64 21.74
CA GLY A 169 -28.96 4.20 21.94
C GLY A 169 -28.01 5.09 21.15
N GLY A 170 -26.80 5.30 21.67
CA GLY A 170 -25.73 6.02 20.96
C GLY A 170 -25.10 5.14 19.88
N ASP A 171 -24.61 5.77 18.82
CA ASP A 171 -23.91 5.05 17.76
C ASP A 171 -22.53 4.57 18.21
N GLY A 172 -22.08 3.45 17.65
CA GLY A 172 -20.71 2.94 17.83
C GLY A 172 -19.69 3.84 17.12
N GLY A 173 -18.52 4.00 17.71
CA GLY A 173 -17.40 4.74 17.12
C GLY A 173 -16.79 3.98 15.94
N LYS A 174 -16.18 4.70 15.00
CA LYS A 174 -15.46 4.09 13.89
C LYS A 174 -14.16 3.44 14.37
N GLY A 175 -13.78 2.32 13.76
CA GLY A 175 -12.44 1.76 13.93
C GLY A 175 -11.37 2.66 13.29
N GLY A 176 -10.16 2.68 13.86
CA GLY A 176 -9.01 3.38 13.29
C GLY A 176 -8.46 2.66 12.05
N ASN A 177 -7.83 3.38 11.15
CA ASN A 177 -7.16 2.77 10.00
C ASN A 177 -5.86 2.04 10.43
N GLY A 178 -5.45 1.02 9.69
CA GLY A 178 -4.15 0.39 9.85
C GLY A 178 -3.03 1.31 9.35
N GLY A 179 -1.86 1.24 10.00
CA GLY A 179 -0.65 1.95 9.58
C GLY A 179 -0.03 1.35 8.31
N ILE A 180 0.77 2.11 7.61
CA ILE A 180 1.46 1.71 6.37
C ILE A 180 2.66 0.82 6.73
N GLY A 181 2.90 -0.24 5.95
CA GLY A 181 4.13 -1.03 6.04
C GLY A 181 5.34 -0.23 5.56
N ALA A 182 6.48 -0.36 6.24
CA ALA A 182 7.70 0.33 5.81
C ALA A 182 8.23 -0.26 4.51
N ALA A 183 8.83 0.59 3.67
CA ALA A 183 9.53 0.12 2.48
C ALA A 183 10.70 -0.83 2.84
N GLY A 184 11.01 -1.76 1.95
CA GLY A 184 12.17 -2.64 2.09
C GLY A 184 13.48 -1.86 2.02
N THR A 185 14.55 -2.37 2.65
CA THR A 185 15.88 -1.76 2.53
C THR A 185 16.43 -1.91 1.13
N THR A 186 17.05 -0.86 0.63
CA THR A 186 18.02 -1.02 -0.46
C THR A 186 19.18 -1.91 0.04
N GLY A 187 19.61 -2.88 -0.76
CA GLY A 187 20.75 -3.72 -0.40
C GLY A 187 22.02 -2.87 -0.17
N PRO A 188 22.97 -3.28 0.69
CA PRO A 188 24.20 -2.53 0.90
C PRO A 188 24.99 -2.35 -0.40
N VAL A 189 25.46 -1.13 -0.66
CA VAL A 189 26.21 -0.79 -1.87
C VAL A 189 27.44 -1.69 -2.01
N GLY A 190 27.65 -2.27 -3.18
CA GLY A 190 28.81 -3.11 -3.52
C GLY A 190 28.74 -4.56 -3.04
N THR A 191 27.74 -4.96 -2.28
CA THR A 191 27.63 -6.32 -1.74
C THR A 191 26.89 -7.29 -2.64
N GLY A 192 26.17 -6.79 -3.62
CA GLY A 192 25.38 -7.64 -4.47
C GLY A 192 24.12 -8.20 -3.79
N ALA A 193 23.63 -7.58 -2.73
CA ALA A 193 22.42 -8.02 -2.05
C ALA A 193 21.14 -7.60 -2.79
N SER A 194 20.15 -8.46 -2.82
CA SER A 194 18.80 -8.09 -3.28
C SER A 194 18.18 -7.07 -2.34
N GLY A 195 17.28 -6.22 -2.85
CA GLY A 195 16.48 -5.34 -2.01
C GLY A 195 15.63 -6.15 -1.02
N GLY A 196 15.43 -5.60 0.17
CA GLY A 196 14.54 -6.19 1.17
C GLY A 196 13.07 -6.13 0.77
N THR A 197 12.27 -7.04 1.26
CA THR A 197 10.80 -6.97 1.08
C THR A 197 10.20 -5.82 1.88
N GLY A 198 9.16 -5.17 1.36
CA GLY A 198 8.36 -4.21 2.11
C GLY A 198 7.58 -4.88 3.24
N GLY A 199 7.34 -4.13 4.31
CA GLY A 199 6.51 -4.58 5.42
C GLY A 199 5.04 -4.67 5.04
N SER A 200 4.29 -5.53 5.71
CA SER A 200 2.83 -5.59 5.54
C SER A 200 2.15 -4.36 6.14
N GLY A 201 1.05 -3.91 5.53
CA GLY A 201 0.19 -2.90 6.13
C GLY A 201 -0.49 -3.42 7.39
N GLY A 202 -0.78 -2.55 8.33
CA GLY A 202 -1.52 -2.88 9.54
C GLY A 202 -2.99 -3.18 9.23
N ALA A 203 -3.63 -4.02 10.03
CA ALA A 203 -5.07 -4.25 9.92
C ALA A 203 -5.85 -3.01 10.39
N GLY A 204 -7.01 -2.75 9.79
CA GLY A 204 -7.95 -1.75 10.28
C GLY A 204 -8.59 -2.18 11.60
N GLY A 205 -8.89 -1.22 12.48
CA GLY A 205 -9.60 -1.48 13.73
C GLY A 205 -11.07 -1.81 13.48
N THR A 206 -11.67 -2.63 14.34
CA THR A 206 -13.09 -2.93 14.28
C THR A 206 -13.93 -1.72 14.67
N GLY A 207 -15.13 -1.56 14.08
CA GLY A 207 -16.11 -0.59 14.54
C GLY A 207 -16.67 -0.97 15.93
N GLY A 208 -17.06 0.03 16.72
CA GLY A 208 -17.72 -0.18 17.99
C GLY A 208 -19.19 -0.60 17.79
N ASP A 209 -19.74 -1.35 18.71
CA ASP A 209 -21.16 -1.72 18.69
C ASP A 209 -22.05 -0.52 19.02
N GLY A 210 -23.25 -0.47 18.48
CA GLY A 210 -24.26 0.50 18.83
C GLY A 210 -24.83 0.26 20.23
N GLY A 211 -25.23 1.33 20.93
CA GLY A 211 -25.84 1.24 22.25
C GLY A 211 -27.24 0.62 22.20
N ALA A 212 -27.59 -0.16 23.25
CA ALA A 212 -28.90 -0.76 23.36
C ALA A 212 -29.98 0.27 23.65
N ALA A 213 -31.22 0.02 23.17
CA ALA A 213 -32.39 0.79 23.48
C ALA A 213 -33.23 0.11 24.57
N ASN A 214 -33.80 0.91 25.46
CA ASN A 214 -34.72 0.44 26.48
C ASN A 214 -36.17 0.67 26.05
N GLY A 215 -36.61 -0.07 24.99
CA GLY A 215 -37.94 0.10 24.42
C GLY A 215 -38.06 1.16 23.31
N GLY A 216 -36.97 1.86 22.98
CA GLY A 216 -36.88 2.84 21.88
C GLY A 216 -36.04 2.31 20.72
N THR A 217 -35.39 3.22 19.99
CA THR A 217 -34.49 2.91 18.88
C THR A 217 -33.06 2.68 19.40
N ALA A 218 -32.41 1.59 18.96
CA ALA A 218 -31.04 1.33 19.27
C ALA A 218 -30.07 2.13 18.40
N GLY A 219 -28.87 2.37 18.89
CA GLY A 219 -27.81 3.03 18.11
C GLY A 219 -27.28 2.16 16.98
N ALA A 220 -26.78 2.79 15.93
CA ALA A 220 -26.11 2.08 14.84
C ALA A 220 -24.71 1.60 15.26
N GLY A 221 -24.27 0.49 14.65
CA GLY A 221 -22.89 0.03 14.77
C GLY A 221 -21.92 0.96 14.05
N GLY A 222 -20.72 1.11 14.58
CA GLY A 222 -19.64 1.88 13.97
C GLY A 222 -19.06 1.19 12.73
N ALA A 223 -18.54 1.97 11.78
CA ALA A 223 -17.81 1.42 10.65
C ALA A 223 -16.43 0.87 11.08
N GLY A 224 -16.00 -0.22 10.46
CA GLY A 224 -14.62 -0.71 10.56
C GLY A 224 -13.63 0.25 9.91
N GLY A 225 -12.40 0.31 10.41
CA GLY A 225 -11.31 1.06 9.80
C GLY A 225 -10.75 0.35 8.57
N ASN A 226 -10.17 1.07 7.63
CA ASN A 226 -9.49 0.47 6.49
C ASN A 226 -8.17 -0.17 6.91
N GLY A 227 -7.76 -1.22 6.19
CA GLY A 227 -6.41 -1.78 6.30
C GLY A 227 -5.36 -0.81 5.76
N GLY A 228 -4.17 -0.81 6.36
CA GLY A 228 -3.04 0.00 5.88
C GLY A 228 -2.45 -0.56 4.58
N LYS A 229 -1.83 0.29 3.76
CA LYS A 229 -1.09 -0.12 2.57
C LYS A 229 0.14 -0.94 2.96
N GLY A 230 0.50 -1.98 2.17
CA GLY A 230 1.79 -2.65 2.28
C GLY A 230 2.93 -1.73 1.85
N GLY A 231 4.11 -1.86 2.49
CA GLY A 231 5.29 -1.12 2.09
C GLY A 231 5.84 -1.59 0.75
N ASP A 232 6.42 -0.68 -0.01
CA ASP A 232 7.04 -1.02 -1.29
C ASP A 232 8.34 -1.82 -1.07
N GLY A 233 8.72 -2.66 -2.02
CA GLY A 233 9.99 -3.40 -1.96
C GLY A 233 11.20 -2.48 -2.02
N GLY A 234 12.31 -2.86 -1.40
CA GLY A 234 13.57 -2.12 -1.50
C GLY A 234 14.28 -2.36 -2.84
N ALA A 235 14.93 -1.33 -3.39
CA ALA A 235 15.66 -1.47 -4.64
C ALA A 235 16.84 -2.45 -4.53
N GLY A 236 17.07 -3.23 -5.58
CA GLY A 236 18.29 -4.04 -5.72
C GLY A 236 19.51 -3.15 -5.93
N VAL A 237 20.69 -3.58 -5.53
CA VAL A 237 21.95 -2.85 -5.79
C VAL A 237 22.84 -3.59 -6.75
N THR A 238 23.56 -2.83 -7.57
CA THR A 238 24.53 -3.36 -8.53
C THR A 238 25.66 -4.07 -7.78
N SER A 239 25.98 -5.30 -8.20
CA SER A 239 27.12 -6.06 -7.70
C SER A 239 28.22 -6.13 -8.75
N SER A 240 29.40 -6.61 -8.36
CA SER A 240 30.53 -6.81 -9.28
C SER A 240 30.31 -7.95 -10.30
N THR A 241 29.26 -8.73 -10.16
CA THR A 241 29.01 -9.92 -11.00
C THR A 241 27.66 -9.94 -11.71
N ALA A 242 26.62 -9.42 -11.10
CA ALA A 242 25.25 -9.37 -11.69
C ALA A 242 24.42 -8.26 -11.05
N GLY A 243 23.38 -7.81 -11.73
CA GLY A 243 22.36 -6.96 -11.13
C GLY A 243 21.51 -7.74 -10.12
N ASN A 244 21.18 -7.13 -8.99
CA ASN A 244 20.35 -7.77 -7.98
C ASN A 244 18.88 -7.46 -8.16
N SER A 245 18.07 -8.42 -7.73
CA SER A 245 16.61 -8.26 -7.78
C SER A 245 16.12 -7.15 -6.86
N GLY A 246 15.07 -6.48 -7.26
CA GLY A 246 14.28 -5.63 -6.38
C GLY A 246 13.56 -6.46 -5.31
N GLY A 247 13.31 -5.87 -4.17
CA GLY A 247 12.49 -6.46 -3.12
C GLY A 247 11.01 -6.52 -3.50
N ALA A 248 10.31 -7.54 -3.02
CA ALA A 248 8.87 -7.63 -3.18
C ALA A 248 8.13 -6.57 -2.35
N GLY A 249 6.97 -6.11 -2.82
CA GLY A 249 6.07 -5.29 -2.03
C GLY A 249 5.45 -6.04 -0.86
N GLY A 250 5.16 -5.34 0.22
CA GLY A 250 4.43 -5.88 1.37
C GLY A 250 2.94 -6.05 1.09
N SER A 251 2.29 -6.98 1.77
CA SER A 251 0.84 -7.14 1.66
C SER A 251 0.08 -5.99 2.33
N GLY A 252 -1.10 -5.68 1.82
CA GLY A 252 -2.04 -4.76 2.45
C GLY A 252 -2.62 -5.34 3.74
N GLY A 253 -2.99 -4.47 4.68
CA GLY A 253 -3.64 -4.85 5.92
C GLY A 253 -5.12 -5.21 5.70
N LYS A 254 -5.65 -6.12 6.53
CA LYS A 254 -7.08 -6.45 6.52
C LYS A 254 -7.91 -5.23 6.91
N GLY A 255 -9.10 -5.04 6.32
CA GLY A 255 -10.11 -4.07 6.78
C GLY A 255 -10.69 -4.46 8.13
N GLY A 256 -11.07 -3.47 8.96
CA GLY A 256 -11.74 -3.72 10.23
C GLY A 256 -13.17 -4.20 10.04
N ASP A 257 -13.63 -5.08 10.92
CA ASP A 257 -14.98 -5.60 10.88
C ASP A 257 -16.01 -4.52 11.25
N ALA A 258 -17.24 -4.68 10.79
CA ALA A 258 -18.36 -3.80 11.14
C ALA A 258 -18.73 -3.92 12.61
N GLY A 259 -19.17 -2.83 13.26
CA GLY A 259 -19.82 -2.87 14.57
C GLY A 259 -21.28 -3.29 14.43
N ALA A 260 -21.78 -4.09 15.37
CA ALA A 260 -23.17 -4.49 15.39
C ALA A 260 -24.09 -3.31 15.77
N GLY A 261 -25.28 -3.24 15.17
CA GLY A 261 -26.32 -2.36 15.65
C GLY A 261 -26.76 -2.71 17.06
N GLY A 262 -27.13 -1.72 17.86
CA GLY A 262 -27.62 -1.95 19.23
C GLY A 262 -28.95 -2.73 19.26
N ALA A 263 -29.21 -3.45 20.35
CA ALA A 263 -30.46 -4.19 20.56
C ALA A 263 -31.58 -3.28 21.09
N GLY A 264 -32.79 -3.47 20.63
CA GLY A 264 -33.95 -2.70 21.10
C GLY A 264 -35.22 -3.08 20.36
N ALA A 265 -36.35 -2.42 20.70
CA ALA A 265 -37.65 -2.63 20.00
C ALA A 265 -37.50 -2.30 18.51
N THR A 266 -36.72 -1.28 18.19
CA THR A 266 -36.26 -1.01 16.83
C THR A 266 -34.73 -1.19 16.87
N PRO A 267 -34.22 -2.31 16.35
CA PRO A 267 -32.76 -2.53 16.34
C PRO A 267 -32.03 -1.44 15.55
N GLY A 268 -30.85 -1.07 16.01
CA GLY A 268 -29.99 -0.17 15.28
C GLY A 268 -29.42 -0.83 14.00
N ALA A 269 -29.09 -0.02 13.00
CA ALA A 269 -28.44 -0.53 11.80
C ALA A 269 -27.03 -1.06 12.12
N ASN A 270 -26.62 -2.14 11.46
CA ASN A 270 -25.23 -2.60 11.52
C ASN A 270 -24.30 -1.59 10.81
N GLY A 271 -23.09 -1.46 11.33
CA GLY A 271 -22.05 -0.68 10.68
C GLY A 271 -21.61 -1.29 9.36
N ILE A 272 -20.73 -0.60 8.63
CA ILE A 272 -20.11 -1.07 7.40
C ILE A 272 -18.68 -1.51 7.74
N ALA A 273 -18.24 -2.64 7.23
CA ALA A 273 -16.87 -3.09 7.42
C ALA A 273 -15.86 -2.21 6.64
N GLY A 274 -14.66 -2.10 7.15
CA GLY A 274 -13.59 -1.39 6.46
C GLY A 274 -13.04 -2.17 5.26
N ASN A 275 -12.50 -1.45 4.29
CA ASN A 275 -11.83 -2.06 3.13
C ASN A 275 -10.45 -2.61 3.52
N GLY A 276 -10.00 -3.63 2.80
CA GLY A 276 -8.62 -4.09 2.87
C GLY A 276 -7.66 -3.02 2.33
N GLY A 277 -6.47 -2.93 2.89
CA GLY A 277 -5.42 -2.04 2.39
C GLY A 277 -4.80 -2.58 1.10
N ASP A 278 -4.30 -1.70 0.25
CA ASP A 278 -3.62 -2.09 -0.98
C ASP A 278 -2.28 -2.80 -0.70
N GLY A 279 -1.87 -3.70 -1.57
CA GLY A 279 -0.53 -4.28 -1.55
C GLY A 279 0.52 -3.25 -1.97
N GLY A 280 1.72 -3.33 -1.41
CA GLY A 280 2.84 -2.51 -1.83
C GLY A 280 3.39 -2.93 -3.19
N ASP A 281 3.97 -2.02 -3.94
CA ASP A 281 4.59 -2.32 -5.23
C ASP A 281 5.94 -3.03 -5.06
N GLY A 282 6.29 -3.89 -5.98
CA GLY A 282 7.62 -4.48 -6.08
C GLY A 282 8.64 -3.46 -6.58
N ALA A 283 9.84 -3.46 -6.00
CA ALA A 283 10.89 -2.54 -6.43
C ALA A 283 11.55 -2.99 -7.74
N ALA A 284 12.12 -2.04 -8.48
CA ALA A 284 12.91 -2.34 -9.66
C ALA A 284 14.20 -3.11 -9.32
N GLY A 285 14.65 -3.95 -10.23
CA GLY A 285 15.95 -4.61 -10.17
C GLY A 285 17.10 -3.62 -10.34
N ALA A 286 18.30 -3.99 -9.94
CA ALA A 286 19.50 -3.18 -10.17
C ALA A 286 20.07 -3.40 -11.59
N VAL A 287 20.58 -2.34 -12.18
CA VAL A 287 21.23 -2.39 -13.51
C VAL A 287 22.45 -3.34 -13.47
N GLY A 288 22.61 -4.14 -14.51
CA GLY A 288 23.79 -5.00 -14.67
C GLY A 288 25.07 -4.18 -14.79
N ILE A 289 26.19 -4.65 -14.22
CA ILE A 289 27.48 -3.97 -14.37
C ILE A 289 27.95 -4.01 -15.81
N SER A 290 28.63 -2.96 -16.23
CA SER A 290 29.32 -2.97 -17.52
C SER A 290 30.52 -3.93 -17.49
N GLY A 291 30.75 -4.61 -18.60
CA GLY A 291 31.93 -5.43 -18.80
C GLY A 291 33.21 -4.59 -18.70
N ALA A 292 34.26 -5.17 -18.17
CA ALA A 292 35.56 -4.48 -18.06
C ALA A 292 36.12 -4.17 -19.44
N THR A 293 36.64 -2.96 -19.63
CA THR A 293 37.51 -2.60 -20.75
C THR A 293 38.93 -3.02 -20.44
N GLY A 294 39.65 -3.62 -21.38
CA GLY A 294 40.99 -4.11 -21.08
C GLY A 294 41.83 -4.38 -22.31
N ALA A 295 43.09 -4.76 -22.12
CA ALA A 295 44.06 -5.06 -23.16
C ALA A 295 43.78 -6.36 -23.95
N GLY A 296 42.63 -6.98 -23.74
CA GLY A 296 42.18 -8.21 -24.41
C GLY A 296 40.75 -8.08 -24.95
N VAL A 297 40.05 -9.21 -25.01
CA VAL A 297 38.65 -9.25 -25.35
C VAL A 297 37.83 -8.47 -24.32
N GLY A 298 36.87 -7.66 -24.77
CA GLY A 298 36.01 -6.91 -23.86
C GLY A 298 35.22 -7.83 -22.91
N GLY A 299 35.12 -7.45 -21.65
CA GLY A 299 34.32 -8.20 -20.66
C GLY A 299 32.84 -8.19 -21.00
N HIS A 300 32.13 -9.25 -20.66
CA HIS A 300 30.68 -9.29 -20.85
C HIS A 300 29.95 -8.42 -19.82
N GLY A 301 28.87 -7.76 -20.23
CA GLY A 301 27.98 -7.04 -19.31
C GLY A 301 27.26 -8.01 -18.37
N GLY A 302 27.05 -7.60 -17.15
CA GLY A 302 26.29 -8.35 -16.16
C GLY A 302 24.79 -8.36 -16.48
N THR A 303 24.06 -9.38 -16.02
CA THR A 303 22.60 -9.42 -16.14
C THR A 303 21.95 -8.34 -15.29
N GLY A 304 20.88 -7.71 -15.76
CA GLY A 304 20.03 -6.85 -14.96
C GLY A 304 19.29 -7.65 -13.88
N GLY A 305 19.09 -7.02 -12.73
CA GLY A 305 18.31 -7.60 -11.64
C GLY A 305 16.85 -7.77 -12.01
N ALA A 306 16.20 -8.80 -11.51
CA ALA A 306 14.75 -8.94 -11.64
C ALA A 306 14.01 -7.90 -10.79
N GLY A 307 12.83 -7.49 -11.24
CA GLY A 307 11.91 -6.70 -10.43
C GLY A 307 11.33 -7.53 -9.29
N GLY A 308 11.00 -6.90 -8.18
CA GLY A 308 10.29 -7.52 -7.07
C GLY A 308 8.83 -7.79 -7.41
N ASN A 309 8.22 -8.80 -6.83
CA ASN A 309 6.81 -9.05 -7.01
C ASN A 309 5.96 -8.00 -6.28
N GLY A 310 4.78 -7.68 -6.80
CA GLY A 310 3.79 -6.87 -6.08
C GLY A 310 3.24 -7.59 -4.84
N GLY A 311 2.96 -6.84 -3.79
CA GLY A 311 2.32 -7.36 -2.58
C GLY A 311 0.85 -7.68 -2.79
N THR A 312 0.29 -8.61 -2.04
CA THR A 312 -1.15 -8.91 -2.10
C THR A 312 -1.97 -7.83 -1.42
N GLY A 313 -3.13 -7.53 -1.95
CA GLY A 313 -4.12 -6.68 -1.28
C GLY A 313 -4.64 -7.34 0.00
N GLY A 314 -4.95 -6.52 1.02
CA GLY A 314 -5.56 -6.98 2.26
C GLY A 314 -7.00 -7.40 2.06
N ALA A 315 -7.49 -8.38 2.83
CA ALA A 315 -8.90 -8.76 2.80
C ALA A 315 -9.80 -7.64 3.33
N GLY A 316 -11.00 -7.52 2.79
CA GLY A 316 -12.03 -6.66 3.36
C GLY A 316 -12.50 -7.14 4.73
N GLY A 317 -12.96 -6.24 5.58
CA GLY A 317 -13.54 -6.58 6.88
C GLY A 317 -14.89 -7.29 6.75
N SER A 318 -15.29 -8.00 7.80
CA SER A 318 -16.54 -8.75 7.82
C SER A 318 -17.74 -7.82 8.10
N GLY A 319 -18.77 -7.89 7.27
CA GLY A 319 -20.09 -7.30 7.54
C GLY A 319 -20.90 -8.16 8.49
N ILE A 320 -22.12 -7.73 8.79
CA ILE A 320 -23.04 -8.40 9.71
C ILE A 320 -24.37 -8.68 8.97
N ASP A 321 -24.99 -9.82 9.26
CA ASP A 321 -26.28 -10.23 8.72
C ASP A 321 -26.42 -10.18 7.19
N GLY A 322 -25.39 -10.56 6.48
CA GLY A 322 -25.40 -10.61 5.02
C GLY A 322 -25.14 -9.28 4.30
N VAL A 323 -24.85 -8.19 5.04
CA VAL A 323 -24.61 -6.85 4.44
C VAL A 323 -23.39 -6.16 5.05
N GLY A 324 -22.88 -5.19 4.33
CA GLY A 324 -21.87 -4.28 4.83
C GLY A 324 -20.44 -4.86 4.87
N GLY A 325 -20.17 -5.98 4.17
CA GLY A 325 -18.81 -6.49 4.04
C GLY A 325 -17.90 -5.52 3.27
N GLY A 326 -16.66 -5.34 3.74
CA GLY A 326 -15.68 -4.49 3.11
C GLY A 326 -15.11 -5.06 1.80
N THR A 327 -14.65 -4.21 0.90
CA THR A 327 -13.95 -4.64 -0.32
C THR A 327 -12.52 -5.07 0.00
N GLY A 328 -12.01 -6.05 -0.73
CA GLY A 328 -10.59 -6.38 -0.68
C GLY A 328 -9.75 -5.24 -1.24
N GLY A 329 -8.54 -5.02 -0.68
CA GLY A 329 -7.60 -4.05 -1.23
C GLY A 329 -7.06 -4.50 -2.58
N THR A 330 -6.55 -3.58 -3.39
CA THR A 330 -5.91 -3.90 -4.68
C THR A 330 -4.56 -4.60 -4.46
N GLY A 331 -4.20 -5.49 -5.36
CA GLY A 331 -2.85 -6.05 -5.39
C GLY A 331 -1.82 -5.03 -5.86
N GLY A 332 -0.62 -5.05 -5.30
CA GLY A 332 0.48 -4.20 -5.75
C GLY A 332 1.00 -4.61 -7.13
N ASN A 333 1.61 -3.70 -7.84
CA ASN A 333 2.23 -3.99 -9.13
C ASN A 333 3.59 -4.67 -8.96
N GLY A 334 3.97 -5.50 -9.90
CA GLY A 334 5.33 -6.03 -9.98
C GLY A 334 6.33 -4.93 -10.37
N GLY A 335 7.51 -4.92 -9.76
CA GLY A 335 8.59 -4.01 -10.13
C GLY A 335 9.17 -4.35 -11.50
N ASN A 336 9.73 -3.38 -12.19
CA ASN A 336 10.34 -3.59 -13.49
C ASN A 336 11.69 -4.31 -13.36
N GLY A 337 12.00 -5.18 -14.33
CA GLY A 337 13.33 -5.75 -14.51
C GLY A 337 14.32 -4.67 -14.96
N ALA A 338 15.55 -4.72 -14.48
CA ALA A 338 16.57 -3.74 -14.80
C ALA A 338 17.27 -4.05 -16.13
N ILE A 339 17.88 -3.04 -16.71
CA ILE A 339 18.66 -3.12 -17.95
C ILE A 339 19.91 -3.99 -17.71
N GLY A 340 20.25 -4.84 -18.67
CA GLY A 340 21.52 -5.57 -18.67
C GLY A 340 22.71 -4.61 -18.77
N GLY A 341 23.84 -4.96 -18.12
CA GLY A 341 25.06 -4.17 -18.22
C GLY A 341 25.62 -4.12 -19.64
N ALA A 342 26.27 -3.02 -20.01
CA ALA A 342 26.92 -2.92 -21.30
C ALA A 342 28.12 -3.91 -21.39
N GLY A 343 28.37 -4.45 -22.57
CA GLY A 343 29.60 -5.17 -22.86
C GLY A 343 30.81 -4.21 -22.82
N GLY A 344 31.94 -4.65 -22.28
CA GLY A 344 33.17 -3.85 -22.29
C GLY A 344 33.78 -3.77 -23.67
N ASP A 345 34.38 -2.63 -24.00
CA ASP A 345 35.16 -2.47 -25.24
C ASP A 345 36.43 -3.32 -25.21
N ALA A 346 36.77 -3.88 -26.36
CA ALA A 346 38.02 -4.58 -26.50
C ALA A 346 39.23 -3.63 -26.48
N GLY A 347 40.31 -4.06 -25.86
CA GLY A 347 41.60 -3.36 -25.93
C GLY A 347 42.61 -4.14 -26.77
N GLY A 348 43.68 -3.50 -27.17
CA GLY A 348 44.66 -4.10 -28.06
C GLY A 348 44.19 -4.15 -29.51
N SER A 349 44.76 -5.01 -30.30
CA SER A 349 44.52 -5.06 -31.74
C SER A 349 43.82 -6.36 -32.13
N GLY A 350 42.74 -6.25 -32.88
CA GLY A 350 41.99 -7.39 -33.43
C GLY A 350 41.16 -8.16 -32.38
N ASN A 351 40.89 -7.58 -31.23
CA ASN A 351 40.11 -8.22 -30.16
C ASN A 351 38.62 -7.92 -30.31
N SER A 352 37.80 -8.87 -29.85
CA SER A 352 36.36 -8.78 -29.89
C SER A 352 35.81 -7.96 -28.73
N GLY A 353 34.76 -7.20 -28.99
CA GLY A 353 34.00 -6.51 -27.96
C GLY A 353 33.22 -7.50 -27.06
N GLY A 354 32.97 -7.09 -25.85
CA GLY A 354 32.16 -7.86 -24.89
C GLY A 354 30.67 -7.89 -25.28
N ASN A 355 29.99 -8.97 -24.94
CA ASN A 355 28.53 -9.05 -25.12
C ASN A 355 27.81 -8.19 -24.09
N GLY A 356 26.72 -7.56 -24.47
CA GLY A 356 25.79 -6.94 -23.52
C GLY A 356 25.13 -7.98 -22.61
N GLY A 357 24.86 -7.58 -21.39
CA GLY A 357 24.16 -8.41 -20.40
C GLY A 357 22.67 -8.55 -20.72
N THR A 358 22.03 -9.60 -20.25
CA THR A 358 20.59 -9.77 -20.39
C THR A 358 19.82 -8.81 -19.49
N GLY A 359 18.67 -8.33 -19.93
CA GLY A 359 17.73 -7.58 -19.07
C GLY A 359 17.12 -8.46 -17.98
N GLY A 360 16.82 -7.88 -16.84
CA GLY A 360 16.16 -8.56 -15.73
C GLY A 360 14.70 -8.89 -16.04
N LYS A 361 14.17 -9.95 -15.44
CA LYS A 361 12.75 -10.27 -15.53
C LYS A 361 11.93 -9.23 -14.76
N GLY A 362 10.72 -8.86 -15.23
CA GLY A 362 9.74 -8.10 -14.48
C GLY A 362 9.17 -8.93 -13.32
N GLY A 363 8.82 -8.27 -12.22
CA GLY A 363 8.17 -8.89 -11.08
C GLY A 363 6.71 -9.24 -11.38
N ASN A 364 6.19 -10.26 -10.75
CA ASN A 364 4.81 -10.68 -10.96
C ASN A 364 3.81 -9.75 -10.27
N ALA A 365 2.56 -9.70 -10.76
CA ALA A 365 1.46 -8.98 -10.14
C ALA A 365 1.15 -9.51 -8.74
N GLY A 366 0.75 -8.63 -7.82
CA GLY A 366 0.13 -8.97 -6.57
C GLY A 366 -1.35 -9.28 -6.74
N ALA A 367 -1.85 -10.26 -6.02
CA ALA A 367 -3.27 -10.59 -6.04
C ALA A 367 -4.10 -9.55 -5.29
N GLY A 368 -5.29 -9.25 -5.79
CA GLY A 368 -6.29 -8.49 -5.05
C GLY A 368 -6.71 -9.20 -3.77
N GLY A 369 -7.04 -8.43 -2.73
CA GLY A 369 -7.51 -8.96 -1.46
C GLY A 369 -8.87 -9.63 -1.56
N ALA A 370 -9.12 -10.62 -0.71
CA ALA A 370 -10.41 -11.27 -0.65
C ALA A 370 -11.54 -10.32 -0.23
N ALA A 371 -12.73 -10.57 -0.71
CA ALA A 371 -13.93 -9.88 -0.23
C ALA A 371 -14.13 -10.11 1.27
N GLY A 372 -14.58 -9.10 1.99
CA GLY A 372 -15.13 -9.29 3.32
C GLY A 372 -16.39 -10.15 3.27
N SER A 373 -16.66 -10.93 4.32
CA SER A 373 -17.90 -11.68 4.42
C SER A 373 -19.12 -10.74 4.42
N ASN A 374 -20.29 -11.28 4.05
CA ASN A 374 -21.54 -10.54 4.06
C ASN A 374 -21.57 -9.32 3.10
N GLY A 375 -21.32 -9.57 1.84
CA GLY A 375 -21.58 -8.59 0.77
C GLY A 375 -20.37 -7.75 0.34
N GLY A 376 -19.16 -8.10 0.78
CA GLY A 376 -17.93 -7.47 0.26
C GLY A 376 -17.62 -7.87 -1.19
N THR A 377 -16.72 -7.14 -1.83
CA THR A 377 -16.21 -7.44 -3.17
C THR A 377 -14.71 -7.74 -3.14
N VAL A 378 -14.25 -8.57 -4.06
CA VAL A 378 -12.82 -8.90 -4.20
C VAL A 378 -12.07 -7.67 -4.72
N GLY A 379 -10.89 -7.41 -4.20
CA GLY A 379 -10.01 -6.36 -4.70
C GLY A 379 -9.46 -6.67 -6.11
N ALA A 380 -9.11 -5.64 -6.85
CA ALA A 380 -8.48 -5.81 -8.16
C ALA A 380 -7.07 -6.38 -8.04
N ASN A 381 -6.64 -7.18 -9.00
CA ASN A 381 -5.25 -7.63 -9.10
C ASN A 381 -4.35 -6.48 -9.56
N GLY A 382 -3.09 -6.48 -9.12
CA GLY A 382 -2.06 -5.62 -9.69
C GLY A 382 -1.67 -6.03 -11.13
N THR A 383 -0.67 -5.40 -11.68
CA THR A 383 -0.07 -5.74 -12.98
C THR A 383 1.35 -6.27 -12.82
N GLY A 384 1.78 -7.15 -13.70
CA GLY A 384 3.18 -7.58 -13.77
C GLY A 384 4.08 -6.43 -14.22
N GLY A 385 5.30 -6.37 -13.69
CA GLY A 385 6.30 -5.41 -14.11
C GLY A 385 6.89 -5.73 -15.48
N ASP A 386 7.37 -4.72 -16.19
CA ASP A 386 8.01 -4.90 -17.49
C ASP A 386 9.38 -5.57 -17.35
N GLY A 387 9.79 -6.38 -18.34
CA GLY A 387 11.14 -6.90 -18.45
C GLY A 387 12.15 -5.81 -18.78
N GLY A 388 13.35 -5.88 -18.22
CA GLY A 388 14.43 -4.96 -18.52
C GLY A 388 14.98 -5.15 -19.94
N ASN A 389 15.46 -4.10 -20.56
CA ASN A 389 16.12 -4.18 -21.85
C ASN A 389 17.47 -4.88 -21.76
N GLY A 390 17.91 -5.51 -22.85
CA GLY A 390 19.28 -6.01 -22.98
C GLY A 390 20.31 -4.90 -22.91
N GLY A 391 21.50 -5.18 -22.37
CA GLY A 391 22.62 -4.24 -22.36
C GLY A 391 23.25 -4.08 -23.74
N ALA A 392 23.81 -2.90 -24.03
CA ALA A 392 24.51 -2.63 -25.26
C ALA A 392 25.73 -3.56 -25.43
N ALA A 393 26.09 -3.87 -26.66
CA ALA A 393 27.32 -4.60 -26.98
C ALA A 393 28.57 -3.72 -26.82
N GLY A 394 29.71 -4.31 -26.54
CA GLY A 394 31.00 -3.61 -26.52
C GLY A 394 31.64 -3.52 -27.90
N ALA A 395 32.43 -2.48 -28.14
CA ALA A 395 33.11 -2.25 -29.40
C ALA A 395 34.31 -3.20 -29.61
N ALA A 396 34.49 -3.65 -30.86
CA ALA A 396 35.66 -4.40 -31.28
C ALA A 396 36.80 -3.47 -31.70
N THR A 397 38.03 -3.93 -31.61
CA THR A 397 39.19 -3.17 -32.05
C THR A 397 39.60 -3.51 -33.48
N ALA A 398 40.22 -2.54 -34.16
CA ALA A 398 40.81 -2.76 -35.45
C ALA A 398 42.02 -3.70 -35.38
N GLY A 399 42.27 -4.43 -36.44
CA GLY A 399 43.49 -5.21 -36.61
C GLY A 399 44.76 -4.35 -36.67
N SER A 400 45.89 -4.87 -36.24
CA SER A 400 47.17 -4.19 -36.32
C SER A 400 47.62 -4.00 -37.75
N ASN A 401 48.26 -2.87 -38.03
CA ASN A 401 48.87 -2.65 -39.36
C ASN A 401 50.10 -3.56 -39.48
N GLY A 402 50.35 -4.05 -40.67
CA GLY A 402 51.56 -4.75 -41.02
C GLY A 402 52.80 -3.84 -40.87
N GLY A 403 53.91 -4.39 -40.43
CA GLY A 403 55.14 -3.61 -40.22
C GLY A 403 55.59 -2.92 -41.48
N ALA A 404 55.96 -1.62 -41.40
CA ALA A 404 56.47 -0.88 -42.51
C ALA A 404 57.78 -1.47 -43.00
N GLY A 405 57.97 -1.64 -44.31
CA GLY A 405 59.18 -2.19 -44.94
C GLY A 405 59.30 -3.71 -44.87
N THR A 406 58.36 -4.42 -44.26
CA THR A 406 58.40 -5.88 -44.10
C THR A 406 57.55 -6.65 -45.08
N GLY A 407 56.59 -6.01 -45.74
CA GLY A 407 55.60 -6.66 -46.57
C GLY A 407 54.66 -7.62 -45.79
N SER A 408 54.61 -7.48 -44.47
CA SER A 408 53.72 -8.30 -43.64
C SER A 408 52.27 -7.94 -43.83
N ALA A 409 51.36 -8.92 -43.66
CA ALA A 409 49.94 -8.70 -43.72
C ALA A 409 49.45 -7.88 -42.52
N GLY A 410 48.41 -7.08 -42.70
CA GLY A 410 47.70 -6.48 -41.59
C GLY A 410 46.91 -7.52 -40.81
N GLY A 411 46.70 -7.28 -39.50
CA GLY A 411 45.92 -8.14 -38.63
C GLY A 411 44.43 -8.03 -38.96
N ASN A 412 43.68 -9.06 -38.65
CA ASN A 412 42.22 -9.03 -38.79
C ASN A 412 41.58 -8.15 -37.69
N GLY A 413 40.48 -7.48 -38.01
CA GLY A 413 39.65 -6.78 -37.03
C GLY A 413 38.92 -7.77 -36.10
N GLY A 414 38.69 -7.35 -34.89
CA GLY A 414 37.93 -8.13 -33.92
C GLY A 414 36.44 -8.21 -34.27
N THR A 415 35.73 -9.20 -33.74
CA THR A 415 34.27 -9.30 -33.89
C THR A 415 33.56 -8.31 -32.96
N GLY A 416 32.49 -7.65 -33.44
CA GLY A 416 31.63 -6.83 -32.62
C GLY A 416 30.95 -7.65 -31.52
N GLY A 417 30.75 -7.06 -30.36
CA GLY A 417 30.04 -7.69 -29.26
C GLY A 417 28.59 -7.97 -29.66
N ARG A 418 28.02 -9.01 -29.05
CA ARG A 418 26.60 -9.32 -29.24
C ARG A 418 25.76 -8.45 -28.32
N GLY A 419 24.59 -7.93 -28.81
CA GLY A 419 23.58 -7.25 -27.98
C GLY A 419 23.00 -8.19 -26.94
N GLY A 420 22.75 -7.66 -25.75
CA GLY A 420 22.10 -8.39 -24.68
C GLY A 420 20.63 -8.69 -25.02
N SER A 421 20.12 -9.82 -24.55
CA SER A 421 18.69 -10.15 -24.72
C SER A 421 17.82 -9.36 -23.74
N GLY A 422 16.58 -9.05 -24.12
CA GLY A 422 15.58 -8.47 -23.23
C GLY A 422 15.12 -9.47 -22.17
N GLY A 423 14.78 -8.97 -20.98
CA GLY A 423 14.19 -9.76 -19.90
C GLY A 423 12.71 -10.05 -20.16
N ALA A 424 12.19 -11.15 -19.64
CA ALA A 424 10.77 -11.44 -19.70
C ALA A 424 9.96 -10.46 -18.83
N GLY A 425 8.73 -10.14 -19.24
CA GLY A 425 7.76 -9.44 -18.41
C GLY A 425 7.29 -10.29 -17.25
N GLY A 426 6.85 -9.65 -16.17
CA GLY A 426 6.24 -10.31 -15.02
C GLY A 426 4.83 -10.81 -15.33
N ASP A 427 4.43 -11.89 -14.67
CA ASP A 427 3.10 -12.47 -14.89
C ASP A 427 2.01 -11.64 -14.21
N GLY A 428 0.88 -11.47 -14.92
CA GLY A 428 -0.39 -10.98 -14.38
C GLY A 428 -1.18 -12.09 -13.72
N ILE A 429 -2.36 -11.79 -13.22
CA ILE A 429 -3.23 -12.74 -12.53
C ILE A 429 -4.55 -12.85 -13.28
N GLY A 430 -5.07 -14.08 -13.38
CA GLY A 430 -6.36 -14.35 -14.04
C GLY A 430 -6.36 -14.10 -15.55
N GLY A 431 -5.23 -14.17 -16.20
CA GLY A 431 -5.10 -13.96 -17.65
C GLY A 431 -5.05 -12.50 -18.10
N VAL A 432 -4.86 -11.54 -17.15
CA VAL A 432 -4.75 -10.10 -17.44
C VAL A 432 -3.60 -9.47 -16.66
N GLY A 433 -3.12 -8.35 -17.15
CA GLY A 433 -2.14 -7.53 -16.45
C GLY A 433 -0.70 -8.05 -16.51
N GLY A 434 -0.34 -8.89 -17.48
CA GLY A 434 1.06 -9.28 -17.69
C GLY A 434 1.91 -8.11 -18.18
N GLY A 435 3.13 -7.98 -17.62
CA GLY A 435 4.11 -6.97 -18.01
C GLY A 435 4.69 -7.25 -19.40
N LYS A 436 5.20 -6.22 -20.05
CA LYS A 436 5.85 -6.34 -21.37
C LYS A 436 7.21 -7.00 -21.25
N GLY A 437 7.61 -7.75 -22.27
CA GLY A 437 9.00 -8.21 -22.42
C GLY A 437 9.93 -7.05 -22.76
N GLY A 438 11.15 -7.07 -22.21
CA GLY A 438 12.18 -6.08 -22.54
C GLY A 438 12.70 -6.25 -23.97
N ASN A 439 13.23 -5.19 -24.55
CA ASN A 439 13.84 -5.23 -25.87
C ASN A 439 15.25 -5.82 -25.83
N GLY A 440 15.62 -6.57 -26.86
CA GLY A 440 17.00 -6.94 -27.11
C GLY A 440 17.80 -5.71 -27.58
N ALA A 441 19.08 -5.65 -27.20
CA ALA A 441 19.96 -4.58 -27.66
C ALA A 441 20.59 -4.93 -29.03
N ASP A 442 20.99 -3.91 -29.77
CA ASP A 442 21.68 -4.09 -31.04
C ASP A 442 23.08 -4.70 -30.81
N GLY A 443 23.56 -5.47 -31.80
CA GLY A 443 24.93 -5.92 -31.88
C GLY A 443 25.86 -4.82 -32.35
N GLU A 444 27.12 -4.84 -31.92
CA GLU A 444 28.10 -3.82 -32.28
C GLU A 444 28.79 -4.14 -33.60
N VAL A 445 29.37 -3.09 -34.23
CA VAL A 445 30.10 -3.19 -35.49
C VAL A 445 31.39 -3.97 -35.30
N GLY A 446 31.78 -4.79 -36.29
CA GLY A 446 33.08 -5.47 -36.30
C GLY A 446 34.24 -4.49 -36.51
N GLY A 447 35.37 -4.79 -35.89
CA GLY A 447 36.57 -3.98 -36.04
C GLY A 447 37.12 -3.98 -37.50
N ALA A 448 37.66 -2.85 -37.95
CA ALA A 448 38.28 -2.79 -39.26
C ALA A 448 39.55 -3.68 -39.35
N GLY A 449 39.81 -4.26 -40.50
CA GLY A 449 41.10 -4.95 -40.75
C GLY A 449 42.27 -3.97 -40.77
N GLY A 450 43.42 -4.38 -40.26
CA GLY A 450 44.65 -3.58 -40.30
C GLY A 450 45.19 -3.43 -41.75
N ALA A 451 45.83 -2.32 -42.03
CA ALA A 451 46.49 -2.14 -43.33
C ALA A 451 47.69 -3.08 -43.48
N GLY A 452 47.93 -3.59 -44.68
CA GLY A 452 49.18 -4.34 -44.98
C GLY A 452 50.40 -3.45 -44.88
N GLY A 453 51.53 -4.00 -44.40
CA GLY A 453 52.79 -3.29 -44.33
C GLY A 453 53.35 -3.01 -45.74
N SER A 454 54.08 -1.92 -45.87
CA SER A 454 54.83 -1.66 -47.11
C SER A 454 55.85 -2.77 -47.36
N GLY A 455 56.08 -3.07 -48.66
CA GLY A 455 57.10 -4.05 -49.04
C GLY A 455 58.50 -3.57 -48.73
N PRO A 456 59.46 -4.50 -48.57
CA PRO A 456 60.85 -4.14 -48.33
C PRO A 456 61.43 -3.33 -49.49
N ASN A 457 62.27 -2.34 -49.12
CA ASN A 457 62.99 -1.51 -50.07
C ASN A 457 64.18 -2.25 -50.64
N THR A 458 63.94 -3.26 -51.47
CA THR A 458 64.93 -4.06 -52.11
C THR A 458 64.95 -3.78 -53.63
N SER A 459 65.98 -4.19 -54.36
CA SER A 459 66.05 -4.03 -55.81
C SER A 459 65.77 -5.40 -56.47
N PRO A 460 64.62 -5.62 -57.17
CA PRO A 460 63.41 -4.76 -57.22
C PRO A 460 62.68 -4.65 -55.92
N GLY A 461 61.95 -3.52 -55.69
CA GLY A 461 61.21 -3.29 -54.44
C GLY A 461 60.19 -4.41 -54.15
N GLY A 462 60.12 -4.81 -52.86
CA GLY A 462 59.24 -5.89 -52.44
C GLY A 462 57.77 -5.55 -52.49
N ASN A 463 56.93 -6.57 -52.59
CA ASN A 463 55.48 -6.37 -52.58
C ASN A 463 55.02 -5.95 -51.18
N GLY A 464 54.07 -5.01 -51.14
CA GLY A 464 53.36 -4.68 -49.87
C GLY A 464 52.49 -5.83 -49.38
N GLY A 465 52.33 -5.92 -48.06
CA GLY A 465 51.48 -6.92 -47.44
C GLY A 465 49.99 -6.76 -47.78
N GLN A 466 49.26 -7.82 -47.64
CA GLN A 466 47.81 -7.76 -47.77
C GLN A 466 47.18 -7.05 -46.56
N GLY A 467 46.10 -6.32 -46.76
CA GLY A 467 45.28 -5.80 -45.65
C GLY A 467 44.58 -6.93 -44.90
N GLY A 468 44.40 -6.75 -43.62
CA GLY A 468 43.62 -7.69 -42.81
C GLY A 468 42.14 -7.71 -43.16
N GLN A 469 41.46 -8.76 -42.84
CA GLN A 469 39.99 -8.81 -42.97
C GLN A 469 39.31 -7.98 -41.89
N GLY A 470 38.18 -7.31 -42.21
CA GLY A 470 37.30 -6.73 -41.21
C GLY A 470 36.64 -7.83 -40.35
N GLY A 471 36.43 -7.53 -39.09
CA GLY A 471 35.74 -8.41 -38.20
C GLY A 471 34.23 -8.49 -38.53
N SER A 472 33.57 -9.58 -38.16
CA SER A 472 32.12 -9.69 -38.28
C SER A 472 31.42 -8.80 -37.28
N GLY A 473 30.24 -8.28 -37.62
CA GLY A 473 29.35 -7.59 -36.67
C GLY A 473 28.78 -8.56 -35.64
N GLY A 474 28.49 -8.06 -34.47
CA GLY A 474 27.83 -8.82 -33.41
C GLY A 474 26.36 -9.09 -33.74
N ALA A 475 25.85 -10.21 -33.29
CA ALA A 475 24.41 -10.51 -33.42
C ALA A 475 23.59 -9.60 -32.49
N GLY A 476 22.39 -9.21 -32.91
CA GLY A 476 21.43 -8.54 -32.04
C GLY A 476 20.95 -9.44 -30.92
N GLY A 477 20.56 -8.86 -29.81
CA GLY A 477 19.96 -9.55 -28.68
C GLY A 477 18.52 -10.01 -28.99
N ALA A 478 18.13 -11.15 -28.41
CA ALA A 478 16.76 -11.64 -28.55
C ALA A 478 15.77 -10.78 -27.75
N ALA A 479 14.52 -10.73 -28.22
CA ALA A 479 13.43 -10.11 -27.49
C ALA A 479 13.11 -10.88 -26.21
N GLY A 480 12.70 -10.17 -25.15
CA GLY A 480 12.09 -10.74 -23.97
C GLY A 480 10.65 -11.17 -24.24
N ALA A 481 10.21 -12.27 -23.67
CA ALA A 481 8.81 -12.69 -23.73
C ALA A 481 7.95 -11.78 -22.86
N GLY A 482 6.70 -11.51 -23.32
CA GLY A 482 5.71 -10.87 -22.46
C GLY A 482 5.29 -11.79 -21.32
N GLY A 483 4.92 -11.22 -20.18
CA GLY A 483 4.40 -11.95 -19.03
C GLY A 483 3.04 -12.59 -19.34
N ALA A 484 2.72 -13.67 -18.65
CA ALA A 484 1.41 -14.29 -18.74
C ALA A 484 0.32 -13.28 -18.38
N GLY A 485 -0.82 -13.35 -19.05
CA GLY A 485 -1.90 -12.39 -18.85
C GLY A 485 -1.88 -11.21 -19.82
N GLY A 486 -1.41 -11.43 -21.05
CA GLY A 486 -1.50 -10.45 -22.14
C GLY A 486 -0.33 -9.48 -22.25
N GLY A 487 0.80 -9.73 -21.56
CA GLY A 487 2.01 -8.97 -21.77
C GLY A 487 2.52 -9.07 -23.21
N ALA A 488 2.88 -7.95 -23.84
CA ALA A 488 3.45 -7.92 -25.16
C ALA A 488 4.91 -8.38 -25.12
N ASN A 489 5.36 -9.10 -26.16
CA ASN A 489 6.78 -9.39 -26.31
C ASN A 489 7.57 -8.10 -26.58
N GLY A 490 8.82 -8.06 -26.17
CA GLY A 490 9.77 -7.04 -26.58
C GLY A 490 10.10 -7.15 -28.08
N THR A 491 11.01 -6.32 -28.55
CA THR A 491 11.58 -6.36 -29.90
C THR A 491 12.99 -6.91 -29.86
N ALA A 492 13.39 -7.69 -30.87
CA ALA A 492 14.78 -8.12 -31.00
C ALA A 492 15.66 -6.96 -31.43
N GLY A 493 16.92 -6.97 -30.97
CA GLY A 493 17.93 -6.02 -31.44
C GLY A 493 18.41 -6.37 -32.85
N ASN A 494 18.92 -5.37 -33.56
CA ASN A 494 19.52 -5.53 -34.87
C ASN A 494 20.93 -6.12 -34.77
N GLY A 495 21.35 -6.85 -35.81
CA GLY A 495 22.77 -7.28 -35.90
C GLY A 495 23.67 -6.10 -36.27
N GLY A 496 24.88 -6.07 -35.72
CA GLY A 496 25.89 -5.09 -36.11
C GLY A 496 26.44 -5.36 -37.53
N GLN A 497 26.97 -4.33 -38.14
CA GLN A 497 27.61 -4.43 -39.45
C GLN A 497 29.02 -5.04 -39.30
N GLY A 498 29.49 -5.71 -40.40
CA GLY A 498 30.89 -6.16 -40.47
C GLY A 498 31.84 -4.96 -40.60
N GLY A 499 33.04 -5.10 -40.04
CA GLY A 499 34.08 -4.11 -40.18
C GLY A 499 34.64 -4.02 -41.61
N ALA A 500 35.15 -2.87 -41.95
CA ALA A 500 35.82 -2.69 -43.25
C ALA A 500 37.10 -3.53 -43.35
N GLY A 501 37.40 -4.10 -44.51
CA GLY A 501 38.68 -4.75 -44.75
C GLY A 501 39.85 -3.75 -44.78
N GLY A 502 41.02 -4.18 -44.35
CA GLY A 502 42.23 -3.37 -44.39
C GLY A 502 42.75 -3.15 -45.81
N THR A 503 43.42 -2.03 -46.03
CA THR A 503 44.01 -1.72 -47.32
C THR A 503 45.32 -2.50 -47.53
N ARG A 504 45.66 -2.79 -48.79
CA ARG A 504 46.91 -3.41 -49.15
C ARG A 504 48.09 -2.43 -48.93
N GLY A 505 49.20 -2.89 -48.42
CA GLY A 505 50.42 -2.11 -48.23
C GLY A 505 51.03 -1.68 -49.57
N ALA A 506 51.69 -0.54 -49.57
CA ALA A 506 52.37 -0.04 -50.75
C ALA A 506 53.57 -0.94 -51.11
N ARG A 507 53.92 -0.98 -52.38
CA ARG A 507 55.17 -1.65 -52.83
C ARG A 507 56.38 -0.87 -52.31
N GLY A 508 57.41 -1.57 -51.84
CA GLY A 508 58.66 -0.95 -51.44
C GLY A 508 59.29 -0.18 -52.61
N ALA A 509 59.84 1.00 -52.32
CA ALA A 509 60.58 1.76 -53.28
C ALA A 509 61.96 1.09 -53.53
N PRO A 510 62.41 0.97 -54.77
CA PRO A 510 63.75 0.50 -55.01
C PRO A 510 64.78 1.51 -54.45
N PRO A 511 65.94 1.06 -53.93
CA PRO A 511 66.92 1.99 -53.46
C PRO A 511 67.35 2.94 -54.56
N THR A 512 67.35 4.23 -54.26
CA THR A 512 67.82 5.26 -55.17
C THR A 512 69.35 5.03 -55.37
N THR A 513 69.73 4.54 -56.50
CA THR A 513 71.15 4.50 -56.89
C THR A 513 71.58 5.95 -57.10
N HIS A 514 72.23 6.54 -56.08
CA HIS A 514 73.06 7.71 -56.35
C HIS A 514 74.20 7.26 -57.25
N ARG A 515 74.11 7.62 -58.54
CA ARG A 515 75.33 7.65 -59.37
C ARG A 515 76.15 8.83 -58.89
N GLY A 516 77.29 8.56 -58.20
CA GLY A 516 78.37 9.50 -57.99
C GLY A 516 79.15 9.75 -59.27
#